data_76f4783937576c5ec56463acb72ff3d4
#
_entry.id   76f4783937576c5ec56463acb72ff3d4
#
_cell.length_a   1.000
_cell.length_b   1.000
_cell.length_c   1.000
_cell.angle_alpha   90.00
_cell.angle_beta   90.00
_cell.angle_gamma   90.00
#
_symmetry.space_group_name_H-M   'P 1'
#
loop_
_entity.id
_entity.type
_entity.pdbx_description
1 polymer ?
#
loop_
_entity_poly.entity_id
_entity_poly.type
_entity_poly.pdbx_seq_one_letter_code
_entity_poly.pdbx_strand_id
1 'polypeptide(L)'
;FAFGFYPEAERWRAWMVLVTPPLLLLLAMAPDFPGRRKVLVGGFCAYPVLAFALLAGGVLGLAAVPSEKWGGLLLTMVVGIGAFVFSFPIAILLALGRASKLPAIRLIATGFIEFWRGMPLIAILFMSVIMLPLFLPPGVEFPRLTLAMTGITLYSAAYLAEVARGGLQSVGRGQSEAANALGFGFWAMQGYIIMPQALRAVLPGIVNSAISLLKDTTYVMVVGLFDLLNIVTAALSDPAWLGLATEGYVFVGLVF
;
A
#
# COMPACT_ATOMS: atom_id res chain seq x y z
N PHE A 1 18.24 3.44 12.03
CA PHE A 1 16.80 3.71 11.86
C PHE A 1 16.30 3.41 10.44
N ALA A 2 17.14 3.58 9.39
CA ALA A 2 16.69 3.39 8.02
C ALA A 2 16.41 1.92 7.65
N PHE A 3 17.21 0.98 8.14
CA PHE A 3 17.23 -0.42 7.68
C PHE A 3 16.80 -1.44 8.73
N GLY A 4 16.54 -1.01 9.97
CA GLY A 4 16.26 -1.93 11.07
C GLY A 4 17.43 -2.88 11.32
N PHE A 5 17.14 -4.19 11.30
CA PHE A 5 18.10 -5.27 11.50
C PHE A 5 18.62 -5.87 10.18
N TYR A 6 18.46 -5.17 9.06
CA TYR A 6 18.91 -5.65 7.75
C TYR A 6 20.43 -5.81 7.70
N PRO A 7 20.97 -6.94 7.19
CA PRO A 7 22.40 -7.24 7.22
C PRO A 7 23.25 -6.17 6.54
N GLU A 8 24.37 -5.79 7.14
CA GLU A 8 25.23 -4.70 6.64
C GLU A 8 25.76 -4.95 5.23
N ALA A 9 26.21 -6.18 4.95
CA ALA A 9 26.73 -6.57 3.65
C ALA A 9 25.70 -6.41 2.51
N GLU A 10 24.41 -6.46 2.86
CA GLU A 10 23.31 -6.42 1.88
C GLU A 10 22.54 -5.09 1.87
N ARG A 11 22.97 -4.10 2.64
CA ARG A 11 22.29 -2.77 2.74
C ARG A 11 22.21 -2.01 1.42
N TRP A 12 23.07 -2.34 0.45
CA TRP A 12 22.97 -1.77 -0.89
C TRP A 12 21.61 -2.05 -1.55
N ARG A 13 21.00 -3.23 -1.31
CA ARG A 13 19.64 -3.57 -1.79
C ARG A 13 18.59 -2.67 -1.14
N ALA A 14 18.71 -2.48 0.17
CA ALA A 14 17.81 -1.62 0.92
C ALA A 14 17.90 -0.16 0.45
N TRP A 15 19.12 0.32 0.13
CA TRP A 15 19.31 1.64 -0.48
C TRP A 15 18.64 1.76 -1.85
N MET A 16 18.78 0.76 -2.72
CA MET A 16 18.08 0.74 -4.01
C MET A 16 16.56 0.86 -3.85
N VAL A 17 15.99 0.12 -2.89
CA VAL A 17 14.55 0.16 -2.62
C VAL A 17 14.13 1.52 -2.06
N LEU A 18 14.87 2.12 -1.13
CA LEU A 18 14.54 3.43 -0.55
C LEU A 18 14.69 4.60 -1.53
N VAL A 19 15.64 4.54 -2.45
CA VAL A 19 15.88 5.61 -3.42
C VAL A 19 14.90 5.56 -4.59
N THR A 20 14.34 4.40 -4.91
CA THR A 20 13.44 4.25 -6.07
C THR A 20 12.17 5.13 -6.00
N PRO A 21 11.39 5.20 -4.89
CA PRO A 21 10.20 6.05 -4.84
C PRO A 21 10.49 7.55 -5.03
N PRO A 22 11.46 8.18 -4.33
CA PRO A 22 11.80 9.58 -4.58
C PRO A 22 12.33 9.80 -5.99
N LEU A 23 13.07 8.84 -6.59
CA LEU A 23 13.51 8.93 -7.97
C LEU A 23 12.33 8.92 -8.95
N LEU A 24 11.32 8.06 -8.73
CA LEU A 24 10.10 8.06 -9.53
C LEU A 24 9.32 9.37 -9.39
N LEU A 25 9.29 9.97 -8.19
CA LEU A 25 8.68 11.28 -7.96
C LEU A 25 9.43 12.39 -8.69
N LEU A 26 10.76 12.41 -8.63
CA LEU A 26 11.58 13.37 -9.40
C LEU A 26 11.36 13.21 -10.90
N LEU A 27 11.28 11.99 -11.39
CA LEU A 27 10.97 11.70 -12.79
C LEU A 27 9.55 12.18 -13.18
N ALA A 28 8.60 12.12 -12.24
CA ALA A 28 7.26 12.66 -12.43
C ALA A 28 7.24 14.20 -12.55
N MET A 29 8.20 14.89 -11.95
CA MET A 29 8.36 16.35 -12.03
C MET A 29 9.21 16.79 -13.22
N ALA A 30 9.94 15.87 -13.87
CA ALA A 30 10.79 16.17 -15.03
C ALA A 30 9.95 16.62 -16.24
N PRO A 31 10.56 17.33 -17.22
CA PRO A 31 9.90 17.68 -18.48
C PRO A 31 9.33 16.45 -19.21
N ASP A 32 8.28 16.66 -20.00
CA ASP A 32 7.65 15.56 -20.73
C ASP A 32 8.60 14.91 -21.73
N PHE A 33 8.70 13.59 -21.67
CA PHE A 33 9.44 12.76 -22.62
C PHE A 33 8.57 11.59 -23.13
N PRO A 34 8.86 11.06 -24.34
CA PRO A 34 8.10 9.95 -24.89
C PRO A 34 8.08 8.75 -23.95
N GLY A 35 6.87 8.27 -23.59
CA GLY A 35 6.70 7.11 -22.72
C GLY A 35 6.72 7.39 -21.21
N ARG A 36 6.92 8.64 -20.74
CA ARG A 36 6.94 9.01 -19.32
C ARG A 36 5.82 8.35 -18.51
N ARG A 37 4.58 8.45 -18.98
CA ARG A 37 3.42 7.84 -18.30
C ARG A 37 3.56 6.33 -18.13
N LYS A 38 4.06 5.63 -19.14
CA LYS A 38 4.28 4.17 -19.09
C LYS A 38 5.37 3.82 -18.10
N VAL A 39 6.45 4.58 -18.05
CA VAL A 39 7.57 4.39 -17.10
C VAL A 39 7.10 4.64 -15.67
N LEU A 40 6.37 5.72 -15.41
CA LEU A 40 5.88 6.04 -14.07
C LEU A 40 4.87 5.01 -13.58
N VAL A 41 3.85 4.69 -14.38
CA VAL A 41 2.84 3.70 -13.99
C VAL A 41 3.45 2.31 -13.86
N GLY A 42 4.27 1.89 -14.83
CA GLY A 42 4.94 0.60 -14.80
C GLY A 42 5.91 0.50 -13.62
N GLY A 43 6.73 1.52 -13.38
CA GLY A 43 7.66 1.58 -12.25
C GLY A 43 6.94 1.53 -10.90
N PHE A 44 5.86 2.29 -10.75
CA PHE A 44 5.07 2.31 -9.52
C PHE A 44 4.37 0.97 -9.26
N CYS A 45 3.79 0.34 -10.28
CA CYS A 45 3.14 -0.97 -10.16
C CYS A 45 4.14 -2.12 -9.93
N ALA A 46 5.32 -2.05 -10.57
CA ALA A 46 6.34 -3.08 -10.42
C ALA A 46 7.14 -2.94 -9.10
N TYR A 47 7.21 -1.75 -8.53
CA TYR A 47 8.02 -1.44 -7.36
C TYR A 47 7.82 -2.41 -6.19
N PRO A 48 6.60 -2.69 -5.68
CA PRO A 48 6.45 -3.54 -4.51
C PRO A 48 6.92 -4.98 -4.76
N VAL A 49 6.71 -5.51 -5.97
CA VAL A 49 7.15 -6.87 -6.33
C VAL A 49 8.67 -6.93 -6.44
N LEU A 50 9.26 -5.95 -7.14
CA LEU A 50 10.72 -5.88 -7.30
C LEU A 50 11.43 -5.58 -5.98
N ALA A 51 10.87 -4.67 -5.16
CA ALA A 51 11.40 -4.37 -3.84
C ALA A 51 11.40 -5.61 -2.94
N PHE A 52 10.27 -6.34 -2.90
CA PHE A 52 10.17 -7.57 -2.14
C PHE A 52 11.16 -8.63 -2.62
N ALA A 53 11.23 -8.90 -3.93
CA ALA A 53 12.15 -9.88 -4.50
C ALA A 53 13.62 -9.53 -4.23
N LEU A 54 13.99 -8.24 -4.36
CA LEU A 54 15.35 -7.77 -4.12
C LEU A 54 15.74 -7.90 -2.64
N LEU A 55 14.84 -7.53 -1.73
CA LEU A 55 15.09 -7.56 -0.28
C LEU A 55 15.09 -8.99 0.28
N ALA A 56 14.15 -9.82 -0.13
CA ALA A 56 14.08 -11.21 0.32
C ALA A 56 15.27 -12.03 -0.19
N GLY A 57 15.78 -11.72 -1.39
CA GLY A 57 16.85 -12.52 -1.99
C GLY A 57 16.40 -13.95 -2.33
N GLY A 58 17.37 -14.88 -2.29
CA GLY A 58 17.10 -16.29 -2.63
C GLY A 58 16.96 -16.56 -4.13
N VAL A 59 16.93 -15.51 -4.96
CA VAL A 59 16.91 -15.58 -6.44
C VAL A 59 18.12 -14.82 -6.99
N LEU A 60 18.54 -15.14 -8.21
CA LEU A 60 19.67 -14.50 -8.92
C LEU A 60 21.00 -14.52 -8.13
N GLY A 61 21.23 -15.53 -7.29
CA GLY A 61 22.45 -15.64 -6.49
C GLY A 61 22.52 -14.68 -5.28
N LEU A 62 21.43 -13.98 -4.97
CA LEU A 62 21.38 -13.09 -3.82
C LEU A 62 21.16 -13.88 -2.52
N ALA A 63 21.88 -13.53 -1.45
CA ALA A 63 21.67 -14.14 -0.14
C ALA A 63 20.23 -13.92 0.35
N ALA A 64 19.60 -14.97 0.87
CA ALA A 64 18.25 -14.86 1.42
C ALA A 64 18.25 -14.07 2.73
N VAL A 65 17.41 -13.07 2.85
CA VAL A 65 17.23 -12.24 4.05
C VAL A 65 15.80 -12.36 4.52
N PRO A 66 15.54 -13.03 5.65
CA PRO A 66 14.19 -13.18 6.17
C PRO A 66 13.55 -11.82 6.52
N SER A 67 12.25 -11.71 6.28
CA SER A 67 11.49 -10.46 6.45
C SER A 67 11.45 -9.93 7.89
N GLU A 68 11.74 -10.78 8.88
CA GLU A 68 11.84 -10.41 10.30
C GLU A 68 13.04 -9.50 10.58
N LYS A 69 14.01 -9.46 9.68
CA LYS A 69 15.18 -8.56 9.75
C LYS A 69 14.94 -7.21 9.07
N TRP A 70 13.81 -7.07 8.35
CA TRP A 70 13.47 -5.80 7.74
C TRP A 70 12.86 -4.88 8.78
N GLY A 71 13.24 -3.62 8.77
CA GLY A 71 12.74 -2.69 9.78
C GLY A 71 13.05 -1.24 9.43
N GLY A 72 12.64 -0.33 10.30
CA GLY A 72 12.84 1.09 10.14
C GLY A 72 12.10 1.66 8.93
N LEU A 73 12.67 2.70 8.34
CA LEU A 73 12.11 3.37 7.16
C LEU A 73 11.91 2.40 5.98
N LEU A 74 12.80 1.42 5.83
CA LEU A 74 12.71 0.39 4.80
C LEU A 74 11.39 -0.38 4.90
N LEU A 75 11.04 -0.86 6.10
CA LEU A 75 9.79 -1.59 6.32
C LEU A 75 8.57 -0.67 6.10
N THR A 76 8.61 0.55 6.63
CA THR A 76 7.55 1.56 6.42
C THR A 76 7.27 1.76 4.94
N MET A 77 8.30 1.94 4.11
CA MET A 77 8.14 2.16 2.67
C MET A 77 7.63 0.91 1.93
N VAL A 78 8.17 -0.27 2.25
CA VAL A 78 7.74 -1.53 1.62
C VAL A 78 6.27 -1.82 1.94
N VAL A 79 5.87 -1.71 3.21
CA VAL A 79 4.49 -1.96 3.63
C VAL A 79 3.55 -0.89 3.09
N GLY A 80 3.88 0.39 3.28
CA GLY A 80 3.00 1.49 2.89
C GLY A 80 2.78 1.56 1.40
N ILE A 81 3.85 1.58 0.59
CA ILE A 81 3.75 1.66 -0.87
C ILE A 81 3.18 0.33 -1.43
N GLY A 82 3.64 -0.81 -0.90
CA GLY A 82 3.15 -2.12 -1.34
C GLY A 82 1.66 -2.27 -1.12
N ALA A 83 1.19 -2.01 0.10
CA ALA A 83 -0.23 -2.09 0.42
C ALA A 83 -1.05 -1.09 -0.41
N PHE A 84 -0.56 0.13 -0.66
CA PHE A 84 -1.24 1.12 -1.49
C PHE A 84 -1.37 0.64 -2.95
N VAL A 85 -0.28 0.15 -3.54
CA VAL A 85 -0.28 -0.33 -4.95
C VAL A 85 -1.24 -1.49 -5.13
N PHE A 86 -1.24 -2.46 -4.22
CA PHE A 86 -2.13 -3.63 -4.31
C PHE A 86 -3.58 -3.29 -3.95
N SER A 87 -3.82 -2.36 -3.02
CA SER A 87 -5.18 -1.96 -2.64
C SER A 87 -5.89 -1.15 -3.72
N PHE A 88 -5.16 -0.38 -4.53
CA PHE A 88 -5.74 0.53 -5.51
C PHE A 88 -6.60 -0.16 -6.59
N PRO A 89 -6.14 -1.22 -7.28
CA PRO A 89 -6.99 -1.94 -8.25
C PRO A 89 -8.19 -2.62 -7.58
N ILE A 90 -8.01 -3.17 -6.37
CA ILE A 90 -9.10 -3.78 -5.60
C ILE A 90 -10.14 -2.73 -5.26
N ALA A 91 -9.71 -1.55 -4.82
CA ALA A 91 -10.59 -0.43 -4.49
C ALA A 91 -11.44 0.03 -5.69
N ILE A 92 -10.83 0.13 -6.88
CA ILE A 92 -11.57 0.48 -8.11
C ILE A 92 -12.63 -0.58 -8.41
N LEU A 93 -12.29 -1.86 -8.34
CA LEU A 93 -13.25 -2.95 -8.59
C LEU A 93 -14.39 -2.94 -7.57
N LEU A 94 -14.09 -2.71 -6.28
CA LEU A 94 -15.10 -2.58 -5.22
C LEU A 94 -16.01 -1.37 -5.43
N ALA A 95 -15.46 -0.22 -5.81
CA ALA A 95 -16.23 0.99 -6.10
C ALA A 95 -17.19 0.79 -7.29
N LEU A 96 -16.71 0.16 -8.37
CA LEU A 96 -17.53 -0.21 -9.52
C LEU A 96 -18.58 -1.26 -9.15
N GLY A 97 -18.19 -2.25 -8.33
CA GLY A 97 -19.09 -3.29 -7.84
C GLY A 97 -20.23 -2.70 -7.01
N ARG A 98 -19.92 -1.76 -6.09
CA ARG A 98 -20.95 -1.06 -5.29
C ARG A 98 -21.87 -0.19 -6.14
N ALA A 99 -21.39 0.36 -7.25
CA ALA A 99 -22.18 1.11 -8.21
C ALA A 99 -22.95 0.22 -9.22
N SER A 100 -22.75 -1.09 -9.19
CA SER A 100 -23.35 -2.04 -10.15
C SER A 100 -24.87 -2.11 -10.03
N LYS A 101 -25.53 -2.31 -11.17
CA LYS A 101 -26.95 -2.61 -11.25
C LYS A 101 -27.29 -4.05 -10.85
N LEU A 102 -26.28 -4.96 -10.85
CA LEU A 102 -26.43 -6.36 -10.47
C LEU A 102 -26.47 -6.48 -8.94
N PRO A 103 -27.59 -6.96 -8.34
CA PRO A 103 -27.77 -6.92 -6.90
C PRO A 103 -26.75 -7.78 -6.15
N ALA A 104 -26.36 -8.93 -6.69
CA ALA A 104 -25.37 -9.81 -6.09
C ALA A 104 -23.98 -9.15 -6.02
N ILE A 105 -23.51 -8.54 -7.11
CA ILE A 105 -22.21 -7.84 -7.16
C ILE A 105 -22.21 -6.65 -6.18
N ARG A 106 -23.29 -5.87 -6.17
CA ARG A 106 -23.44 -4.75 -5.25
C ARG A 106 -23.45 -5.20 -3.79
N LEU A 107 -24.14 -6.29 -3.47
CA LEU A 107 -24.20 -6.83 -2.11
C LEU A 107 -22.81 -7.29 -1.64
N ILE A 108 -22.09 -8.05 -2.46
CA ILE A 108 -20.74 -8.54 -2.14
C ILE A 108 -19.78 -7.35 -1.95
N ALA A 109 -19.75 -6.39 -2.88
CA ALA A 109 -18.88 -5.23 -2.79
C ALA A 109 -19.20 -4.36 -1.56
N THR A 110 -20.50 -4.13 -1.29
CA THR A 110 -20.94 -3.37 -0.12
C THR A 110 -20.58 -4.12 1.19
N GLY A 111 -20.88 -5.41 1.27
CA GLY A 111 -20.56 -6.22 2.44
C GLY A 111 -19.07 -6.25 2.74
N PHE A 112 -18.22 -6.39 1.70
CA PHE A 112 -16.77 -6.31 1.85
C PHE A 112 -16.34 -4.95 2.41
N ILE A 113 -16.79 -3.86 1.80
CA ILE A 113 -16.40 -2.50 2.21
C ILE A 113 -16.83 -2.23 3.66
N GLU A 114 -18.07 -2.53 4.01
CA GLU A 114 -18.59 -2.26 5.35
C GLU A 114 -17.91 -3.15 6.41
N PHE A 115 -17.63 -4.42 6.09
CA PHE A 115 -16.92 -5.35 6.99
C PHE A 115 -15.53 -4.82 7.34
N TRP A 116 -14.69 -4.52 6.33
CA TRP A 116 -13.31 -4.08 6.55
C TRP A 116 -13.22 -2.69 7.17
N ARG A 117 -14.17 -1.80 6.89
CA ARG A 117 -14.22 -0.46 7.49
C ARG A 117 -14.84 -0.46 8.91
N GLY A 118 -15.60 -1.46 9.23
CA GLY A 118 -16.19 -1.63 10.57
C GLY A 118 -15.22 -2.14 11.63
N MET A 119 -14.01 -2.59 11.21
CA MET A 119 -13.03 -3.19 12.12
C MET A 119 -11.83 -2.25 12.34
N PRO A 120 -11.29 -2.16 13.57
CA PRO A 120 -10.02 -1.49 13.84
C PRO A 120 -8.87 -2.19 13.10
N LEU A 121 -7.92 -1.43 12.54
CA LEU A 121 -6.77 -1.98 11.82
C LEU A 121 -5.95 -2.95 12.70
N ILE A 122 -5.80 -2.66 13.98
CA ILE A 122 -5.11 -3.56 14.94
C ILE A 122 -5.77 -4.94 14.97
N ALA A 123 -7.10 -5.01 15.03
CA ALA A 123 -7.84 -6.28 15.04
C ALA A 123 -7.61 -7.04 13.72
N ILE A 124 -7.59 -6.33 12.59
CA ILE A 124 -7.30 -6.91 11.27
C ILE A 124 -5.88 -7.49 11.22
N LEU A 125 -4.89 -6.80 11.78
CA LEU A 125 -3.51 -7.31 11.86
C LEU A 125 -3.43 -8.59 12.69
N PHE A 126 -4.10 -8.65 13.84
CA PHE A 126 -4.20 -9.88 14.62
C PHE A 126 -4.88 -11.02 13.84
N MET A 127 -5.99 -10.71 13.18
CA MET A 127 -6.69 -11.71 12.36
C MET A 127 -5.83 -12.25 11.24
N SER A 128 -5.14 -11.37 10.50
CA SER A 128 -4.33 -11.77 9.35
C SER A 128 -3.06 -12.52 9.76
N VAL A 129 -2.39 -12.14 10.85
CA VAL A 129 -1.10 -12.73 11.22
C VAL A 129 -1.25 -13.92 12.19
N ILE A 130 -2.23 -13.90 13.07
CA ILE A 130 -2.40 -14.93 14.11
C ILE A 130 -3.51 -15.92 13.74
N MET A 131 -4.66 -15.42 13.28
CA MET A 131 -5.81 -16.30 13.03
C MET A 131 -5.77 -16.94 11.64
N LEU A 132 -5.37 -16.21 10.59
CA LEU A 132 -5.37 -16.73 9.23
C LEU A 132 -4.50 -18.00 9.08
N PRO A 133 -3.29 -18.10 9.66
CA PRO A 133 -2.50 -19.33 9.62
C PRO A 133 -3.22 -20.58 10.15
N LEU A 134 -4.14 -20.43 11.10
CA LEU A 134 -4.90 -21.55 11.66
C LEU A 134 -5.87 -22.19 10.65
N PHE A 135 -6.22 -21.48 9.58
CA PHE A 135 -7.09 -21.96 8.50
C PHE A 135 -6.30 -22.48 7.30
N LEU A 136 -4.96 -22.39 7.32
CA LEU A 136 -4.12 -22.89 6.22
C LEU A 136 -3.91 -24.40 6.36
N PRO A 137 -3.71 -25.10 5.24
CA PRO A 137 -3.37 -26.53 5.26
C PRO A 137 -2.04 -26.75 6.02
N PRO A 138 -1.85 -27.93 6.66
CA PRO A 138 -0.60 -28.28 7.32
C PRO A 138 0.59 -28.17 6.36
N GLY A 139 1.67 -27.52 6.84
CA GLY A 139 2.90 -27.32 6.06
C GLY A 139 2.91 -26.08 5.16
N VAL A 140 1.84 -25.28 5.13
CA VAL A 140 1.82 -23.99 4.44
C VAL A 140 2.09 -22.89 5.46
N GLU A 141 3.25 -22.26 5.35
CA GLU A 141 3.64 -21.13 6.19
C GLU A 141 3.90 -19.88 5.32
N PHE A 142 3.41 -18.75 5.77
CA PHE A 142 3.69 -17.45 5.17
C PHE A 142 4.46 -16.56 6.13
N PRO A 143 5.43 -15.76 5.65
CA PRO A 143 6.10 -14.77 6.47
C PRO A 143 5.08 -13.80 7.09
N ARG A 144 5.34 -13.40 8.35
CA ARG A 144 4.45 -12.44 9.07
C ARG A 144 4.22 -11.15 8.30
N LEU A 145 5.24 -10.67 7.60
CA LEU A 145 5.14 -9.49 6.74
C LEU A 145 4.09 -9.68 5.64
N THR A 146 4.08 -10.82 4.96
CA THR A 146 3.11 -11.11 3.88
C THR A 146 1.68 -11.13 4.42
N LEU A 147 1.47 -11.76 5.58
CA LEU A 147 0.17 -11.82 6.24
C LEU A 147 -0.30 -10.42 6.68
N ALA A 148 0.58 -9.63 7.30
CA ALA A 148 0.29 -8.25 7.69
C ALA A 148 -0.03 -7.38 6.47
N MET A 149 0.78 -7.46 5.41
CA MET A 149 0.52 -6.73 4.16
C MET A 149 -0.82 -7.10 3.53
N THR A 150 -1.22 -8.38 3.58
CA THR A 150 -2.54 -8.81 3.10
C THR A 150 -3.66 -8.12 3.87
N GLY A 151 -3.60 -8.12 5.21
CA GLY A 151 -4.59 -7.45 6.05
C GLY A 151 -4.67 -5.94 5.78
N ILE A 152 -3.52 -5.26 5.76
CA ILE A 152 -3.44 -3.82 5.47
C ILE A 152 -3.96 -3.50 4.07
N THR A 153 -3.64 -4.34 3.07
CA THR A 153 -4.09 -4.15 1.68
C THR A 153 -5.61 -4.22 1.58
N LEU A 154 -6.25 -5.22 2.19
CA LEU A 154 -7.70 -5.39 2.14
C LEU A 154 -8.42 -4.27 2.91
N TYR A 155 -7.88 -3.89 4.07
CA TYR A 155 -8.35 -2.73 4.84
C TYR A 155 -8.29 -1.44 4.00
N SER A 156 -7.11 -1.13 3.44
CA SER A 156 -6.91 0.08 2.63
C SER A 156 -7.76 0.08 1.37
N ALA A 157 -7.98 -1.09 0.75
CA ALA A 157 -8.84 -1.22 -0.43
C ALA A 157 -10.29 -0.80 -0.12
N ALA A 158 -10.81 -1.13 1.08
CA ALA A 158 -12.15 -0.73 1.47
C ALA A 158 -12.29 0.79 1.66
N TYR A 159 -11.30 1.45 2.26
CA TYR A 159 -11.29 2.91 2.41
C TYR A 159 -11.11 3.62 1.07
N LEU A 160 -10.15 3.19 0.25
CA LEU A 160 -9.94 3.74 -1.09
C LEU A 160 -11.15 3.53 -2.01
N ALA A 161 -11.88 2.43 -1.85
CA ALA A 161 -13.12 2.18 -2.60
C ALA A 161 -14.17 3.27 -2.37
N GLU A 162 -14.30 3.76 -1.12
CA GLU A 162 -15.20 4.87 -0.82
C GLU A 162 -14.72 6.20 -1.43
N VAL A 163 -13.42 6.46 -1.41
CA VAL A 163 -12.85 7.62 -2.09
C VAL A 163 -13.13 7.54 -3.60
N ALA A 164 -12.86 6.39 -4.24
CA ALA A 164 -13.12 6.16 -5.65
C ALA A 164 -14.62 6.27 -5.98
N ARG A 165 -15.51 5.77 -5.10
CA ARG A 165 -16.96 5.89 -5.25
C ARG A 165 -17.41 7.36 -5.24
N GLY A 166 -16.84 8.18 -4.34
CA GLY A 166 -17.08 9.64 -4.34
C GLY A 166 -16.71 10.27 -5.69
N GLY A 167 -15.57 9.85 -6.26
CA GLY A 167 -15.17 10.27 -7.61
C GLY A 167 -16.12 9.82 -8.71
N LEU A 168 -16.58 8.58 -8.69
CA LEU A 168 -17.57 8.10 -9.66
C LEU A 168 -18.89 8.88 -9.60
N GLN A 169 -19.30 9.28 -8.40
CA GLN A 169 -20.53 10.07 -8.21
C GLN A 169 -20.37 11.53 -8.65
N SER A 170 -19.16 12.06 -8.69
CA SER A 170 -18.90 13.44 -9.15
C SER A 170 -18.96 13.58 -10.67
N VAL A 171 -18.86 12.48 -11.43
CA VAL A 171 -18.95 12.51 -12.89
C VAL A 171 -20.42 12.62 -13.31
N GLY A 172 -20.74 13.66 -14.10
CA GLY A 172 -22.09 13.90 -14.58
C GLY A 172 -22.63 12.76 -15.45
N ARG A 173 -23.91 12.43 -15.29
CA ARG A 173 -24.59 11.35 -16.04
C ARG A 173 -24.50 11.51 -17.57
N GLY A 174 -24.46 12.73 -18.07
CA GLY A 174 -24.28 13.00 -19.51
C GLY A 174 -23.02 12.38 -20.12
N GLN A 175 -21.96 12.18 -19.33
CA GLN A 175 -20.74 11.50 -19.81
C GLN A 175 -21.02 10.03 -20.15
N SER A 176 -21.76 9.33 -19.30
CA SER A 176 -22.14 7.94 -19.54
C SER A 176 -23.21 7.80 -20.64
N GLU A 177 -24.12 8.75 -20.74
CA GLU A 177 -25.16 8.80 -21.79
C GLU A 177 -24.51 9.03 -23.16
N ALA A 178 -23.61 10.00 -23.28
CA ALA A 178 -22.88 10.28 -24.50
C ALA A 178 -21.98 9.09 -24.93
N ALA A 179 -21.30 8.45 -23.97
CA ALA A 179 -20.51 7.26 -24.25
C ALA A 179 -21.35 6.10 -24.78
N ASN A 180 -22.53 5.87 -24.18
CA ASN A 180 -23.48 4.86 -24.65
C ASN A 180 -24.01 5.17 -26.06
N ALA A 181 -24.32 6.45 -26.35
CA ALA A 181 -24.75 6.88 -27.68
C ALA A 181 -23.70 6.65 -28.77
N LEU A 182 -22.42 6.72 -28.39
CA LEU A 182 -21.27 6.40 -29.27
C LEU A 182 -20.96 4.88 -29.34
N GLY A 183 -21.75 4.02 -28.68
CA GLY A 183 -21.59 2.56 -28.73
C GLY A 183 -20.46 2.02 -27.84
N PHE A 184 -19.96 2.80 -26.85
CA PHE A 184 -18.95 2.28 -25.92
C PHE A 184 -19.52 1.17 -25.03
N GLY A 185 -18.85 0.03 -24.98
CA GLY A 185 -19.13 -1.00 -23.99
C GLY A 185 -18.71 -0.55 -22.57
N PHE A 186 -19.27 -1.21 -21.54
CA PHE A 186 -19.07 -0.84 -20.13
C PHE A 186 -17.59 -0.61 -19.75
N TRP A 187 -16.71 -1.56 -20.04
CA TRP A 187 -15.29 -1.45 -19.66
C TRP A 187 -14.56 -0.35 -20.41
N ALA A 188 -14.86 -0.14 -21.69
CA ALA A 188 -14.26 0.93 -22.47
C ALA A 188 -14.75 2.32 -21.97
N MET A 189 -16.03 2.45 -21.69
CA MET A 189 -16.60 3.66 -21.09
C MET A 189 -15.95 3.96 -19.72
N GLN A 190 -15.85 2.95 -18.85
CA GLN A 190 -15.21 3.14 -17.55
C GLN A 190 -13.74 3.51 -17.69
N GLY A 191 -12.95 2.76 -18.49
CA GLY A 191 -11.51 2.95 -18.60
C GLY A 191 -11.09 4.24 -19.30
N TYR A 192 -11.81 4.67 -20.34
CA TYR A 192 -11.39 5.81 -21.17
C TYR A 192 -12.10 7.11 -20.82
N ILE A 193 -13.30 7.06 -20.26
CA ILE A 193 -14.15 8.26 -20.08
C ILE A 193 -14.41 8.55 -18.61
N ILE A 194 -15.01 7.61 -17.87
CA ILE A 194 -15.51 7.86 -16.52
C ILE A 194 -14.38 7.86 -15.49
N MET A 195 -13.59 6.77 -15.44
CA MET A 195 -12.57 6.58 -14.40
C MET A 195 -11.47 7.66 -14.41
N PRO A 196 -10.93 8.11 -15.57
CA PRO A 196 -9.95 9.20 -15.58
C PRO A 196 -10.48 10.51 -14.98
N GLN A 197 -11.77 10.82 -15.21
CA GLN A 197 -12.42 12.00 -14.64
C GLN A 197 -12.69 11.81 -13.14
N ALA A 198 -13.23 10.66 -12.76
CA ALA A 198 -13.52 10.30 -11.37
C ALA A 198 -12.26 10.35 -10.49
N LEU A 199 -11.16 9.70 -10.92
CA LEU A 199 -9.91 9.67 -10.17
C LEU A 199 -9.27 11.06 -10.05
N ARG A 200 -9.36 11.88 -11.11
CA ARG A 200 -8.87 13.26 -11.07
C ARG A 200 -9.61 14.09 -10.04
N ALA A 201 -10.93 13.93 -9.94
CA ALA A 201 -11.76 14.67 -8.98
C ALA A 201 -11.44 14.34 -7.52
N VAL A 202 -11.02 13.08 -7.23
CA VAL A 202 -10.71 12.63 -5.87
C VAL A 202 -9.21 12.47 -5.61
N LEU A 203 -8.36 12.98 -6.48
CA LEU A 203 -6.89 12.89 -6.33
C LEU A 203 -6.40 13.36 -4.95
N PRO A 204 -6.85 14.48 -4.38
CA PRO A 204 -6.46 14.89 -3.03
C PRO A 204 -6.83 13.84 -1.97
N GLY A 205 -8.00 13.21 -2.09
CA GLY A 205 -8.44 12.14 -1.19
C GLY A 205 -7.59 10.88 -1.31
N ILE A 206 -7.17 10.52 -2.54
CA ILE A 206 -6.27 9.39 -2.79
C ILE A 206 -4.90 9.65 -2.14
N VAL A 207 -4.33 10.85 -2.32
CA VAL A 207 -3.06 11.24 -1.71
C VAL A 207 -3.16 11.23 -0.19
N ASN A 208 -4.23 11.79 0.38
CA ASN A 208 -4.46 11.74 1.82
C ASN A 208 -4.54 10.30 2.35
N SER A 209 -5.21 9.40 1.63
CA SER A 209 -5.27 7.97 1.99
C SER A 209 -3.89 7.31 1.94
N ALA A 210 -3.05 7.65 0.96
CA ALA A 210 -1.68 7.14 0.88
C ALA A 210 -0.81 7.61 2.05
N ILE A 211 -0.92 8.90 2.45
CA ILE A 211 -0.22 9.45 3.60
C ILE A 211 -0.69 8.78 4.90
N SER A 212 -2.00 8.61 5.08
CA SER A 212 -2.56 7.91 6.24
C SER A 212 -2.03 6.49 6.34
N LEU A 213 -2.00 5.76 5.22
CA LEU A 213 -1.50 4.39 5.16
C LEU A 213 -0.02 4.28 5.56
N LEU A 214 0.83 5.25 5.16
CA LEU A 214 2.22 5.29 5.61
C LEU A 214 2.33 5.44 7.14
N LYS A 215 1.45 6.22 7.77
CA LYS A 215 1.39 6.35 9.23
C LYS A 215 0.82 5.09 9.90
N ASP A 216 -0.14 4.45 9.29
CA ASP A 216 -0.77 3.23 9.78
C ASP A 216 0.20 2.03 9.82
N THR A 217 1.35 2.10 9.10
CA THR A 217 2.41 1.08 9.23
C THR A 217 2.93 0.94 10.66
N THR A 218 2.77 1.95 11.50
CA THR A 218 3.17 1.91 12.92
C THR A 218 2.47 0.78 13.69
N TYR A 219 1.25 0.40 13.29
CA TYR A 219 0.52 -0.70 13.93
C TYR A 219 1.11 -2.08 13.70
N VAL A 220 2.04 -2.27 12.75
CA VAL A 220 2.67 -3.58 12.51
C VAL A 220 3.54 -4.07 13.67
N MET A 221 3.88 -3.18 14.61
CA MET A 221 4.54 -3.56 15.87
C MET A 221 3.75 -4.63 16.63
N VAL A 222 2.43 -4.57 16.60
CA VAL A 222 1.55 -5.50 17.32
C VAL A 222 1.77 -6.96 16.89
N VAL A 223 2.27 -7.16 15.67
CA VAL A 223 2.61 -8.48 15.12
C VAL A 223 4.12 -8.74 15.06
N GLY A 224 4.91 -7.91 15.78
CA GLY A 224 6.34 -8.09 15.95
C GLY A 224 7.19 -7.60 14.77
N LEU A 225 6.68 -6.66 13.97
CA LEU A 225 7.41 -5.98 12.91
C LEU A 225 7.73 -4.55 13.35
N PHE A 226 8.95 -4.09 13.11
CA PHE A 226 9.43 -2.80 13.59
C PHE A 226 9.57 -1.79 12.44
N ASP A 227 8.57 -0.94 12.28
CA ASP A 227 8.62 0.22 11.38
C ASP A 227 9.55 1.33 11.90
N LEU A 228 9.56 2.49 11.26
CA LEU A 228 10.46 3.59 11.62
C LEU A 228 10.23 4.06 13.06
N LEU A 229 8.99 4.27 13.50
CA LEU A 229 8.70 4.72 14.86
C LEU A 229 9.12 3.66 15.88
N ASN A 230 8.82 2.41 15.61
CA ASN A 230 9.07 1.32 16.54
C ASN A 230 10.55 0.95 16.65
N ILE A 231 11.34 1.09 15.57
CA ILE A 231 12.82 0.97 15.64
C ILE A 231 13.42 2.09 16.49
N VAL A 232 12.93 3.32 16.39
CA VAL A 232 13.42 4.42 17.24
C VAL A 232 13.03 4.17 18.69
N THR A 233 11.78 3.76 18.94
CA THR A 233 11.33 3.43 20.30
C THR A 233 12.15 2.29 20.91
N ALA A 234 12.49 1.26 20.14
CA ALA A 234 13.35 0.17 20.58
C ALA A 234 14.79 0.65 20.87
N ALA A 235 15.34 1.52 20.03
CA ALA A 235 16.68 2.09 20.24
C ALA A 235 16.73 2.95 21.51
N LEU A 236 15.68 3.68 21.84
CA LEU A 236 15.62 4.51 23.05
C LEU A 236 15.61 3.69 24.36
N SER A 237 15.42 2.37 24.27
CA SER A 237 15.58 1.44 25.41
C SER A 237 17.03 1.01 25.62
N ASP A 238 17.94 1.32 24.70
CA ASP A 238 19.37 1.04 24.82
C ASP A 238 20.05 2.09 25.71
N PRO A 239 20.92 1.69 26.67
CA PRO A 239 21.66 2.61 27.53
C PRO A 239 22.42 3.72 26.76
N ALA A 240 22.90 3.45 25.55
CA ALA A 240 23.60 4.43 24.73
C ALA A 240 22.71 5.59 24.24
N TRP A 241 21.38 5.41 24.28
CA TRP A 241 20.39 6.39 23.81
C TRP A 241 19.55 6.99 24.95
N LEU A 242 19.89 6.69 26.21
CA LEU A 242 19.21 7.25 27.38
C LEU A 242 19.30 8.79 27.37
N GLY A 243 18.13 9.44 27.49
CA GLY A 243 18.00 10.89 27.48
C GLY A 243 17.78 11.51 26.10
N LEU A 244 17.89 10.76 25.00
CA LEU A 244 17.70 11.24 23.62
C LEU A 244 16.29 10.98 23.06
N ALA A 245 15.31 10.78 23.94
CA ALA A 245 13.94 10.45 23.51
C ALA A 245 13.30 11.57 22.67
N THR A 246 13.53 12.83 23.07
CA THR A 246 13.00 13.99 22.35
C THR A 246 13.55 14.05 20.92
N GLU A 247 14.86 13.90 20.76
CA GLU A 247 15.53 13.91 19.46
C GLU A 247 15.06 12.77 18.57
N GLY A 248 14.91 11.57 19.14
CA GLY A 248 14.39 10.40 18.43
C GLY A 248 12.98 10.61 17.91
N TYR A 249 12.06 11.08 18.73
CA TYR A 249 10.67 11.32 18.30
C TYR A 249 10.54 12.54 17.39
N VAL A 250 11.32 13.60 17.57
CA VAL A 250 11.35 14.72 16.62
C VAL A 250 11.85 14.25 15.26
N PHE A 251 12.89 13.43 15.21
CA PHE A 251 13.36 12.83 13.94
C PHE A 251 12.25 12.06 13.23
N VAL A 252 11.53 11.18 13.95
CA VAL A 252 10.40 10.43 13.38
C VAL A 252 9.31 11.38 12.89
N GLY A 253 8.95 12.38 13.70
CA GLY A 253 7.91 13.35 13.35
C GLY A 253 8.24 14.22 12.13
N LEU A 254 9.53 14.41 11.82
CA LEU A 254 9.97 15.13 10.61
C LEU A 254 9.92 14.23 9.34
N VAL A 255 9.99 12.92 9.53
CA VAL A 255 9.92 11.96 8.41
C VAL A 255 8.48 11.60 8.05
N PHE A 256 7.57 11.54 9.05
CA PHE A 256 6.13 11.26 8.87
C PHE A 256 5.32 12.53 8.63
#